data_47984584ca8292cb7e9846c1afeaf188
#
_entry.id   47984584ca8292cb7e9846c1afeaf188
#
_cell.length_a   1.000
_cell.length_b   1.000
_cell.length_c   1.000
_cell.angle_alpha   90.00
_cell.angle_beta   90.00
_cell.angle_gamma   90.00
#
_symmetry.space_group_name_H-M   'P 1'
#
loop_
_entity.id
_entity.type
_entity.pdbx_description
1 polymer ?
#
loop_
_entity_poly.entity_id
_entity_poly.type
_entity_poly.pdbx_seq_one_letter_code
_entity_poly.pdbx_strand_id
1 'polypeptide(L)'
;MNVRLLKAKRVERNLRQKDLAKALGITEKAMCHKECSEENKFKAAEMLILIDELNLSFAEFDAIFFNRELTKRLRKIKKYNSILPALFGN
;
A
#
# COMPACT_ATOMS: atom_id res chain seq x y z
N MET A 1 -9.36 3.62 2.29
CA MET A 1 -8.16 2.90 2.74
C MET A 1 -8.51 1.95 3.88
N ASN A 2 -7.92 0.80 3.92
CA ASN A 2 -8.13 -0.14 5.02
C ASN A 2 -7.18 0.20 6.18
N VAL A 3 -7.67 1.04 7.09
CA VAL A 3 -6.91 1.55 8.25
C VAL A 3 -6.43 0.40 9.15
N ARG A 4 -7.29 -0.57 9.40
CA ARG A 4 -6.97 -1.70 10.27
C ARG A 4 -5.82 -2.53 9.74
N LEU A 5 -5.85 -2.81 8.44
CA LEU A 5 -4.82 -3.63 7.81
C LEU A 5 -3.48 -2.89 7.75
N LEU A 6 -3.50 -1.59 7.45
CA LEU A 6 -2.27 -0.79 7.47
C LEU A 6 -1.62 -0.83 8.86
N LYS A 7 -2.41 -0.56 9.89
CA LYS A 7 -1.92 -0.59 11.27
C LYS A 7 -1.40 -1.99 11.65
N ALA A 8 -2.13 -3.04 11.27
CA ALA A 8 -1.73 -4.42 11.55
C ALA A 8 -0.37 -4.74 10.93
N LYS A 9 -0.15 -4.32 9.69
CA LYS A 9 1.13 -4.54 9.02
C LYS A 9 2.27 -3.79 9.70
N ARG A 10 2.02 -2.57 10.14
CA ARG A 10 3.03 -1.80 10.89
C ARG A 10 3.41 -2.50 12.20
N VAL A 11 2.41 -2.91 12.98
CA VAL A 11 2.61 -3.58 14.26
C VAL A 11 3.32 -4.93 14.07
N GLU A 12 2.93 -5.68 13.05
CA GLU A 12 3.55 -6.95 12.70
C GLU A 12 5.06 -6.80 12.45
N ARG A 13 5.47 -5.66 11.89
CA ARG A 13 6.88 -5.35 11.62
C ARG A 13 7.59 -4.70 12.82
N ASN A 14 6.92 -4.59 13.96
CA ASN A 14 7.46 -3.92 15.16
C ASN A 14 7.85 -2.46 14.91
N LEU A 15 7.15 -1.80 14.00
CA LEU A 15 7.38 -0.40 13.69
C LEU A 15 6.37 0.48 14.40
N ARG A 16 6.85 1.60 14.95
CA ARG A 16 6.01 2.62 15.56
C ARG A 16 5.65 3.67 14.53
N GLN A 17 4.61 4.45 14.80
CA GLN A 17 4.24 5.55 13.92
C GLN A 17 5.42 6.50 13.68
N LYS A 18 6.23 6.76 14.70
CA LYS A 18 7.40 7.62 14.55
C LYS A 18 8.46 7.06 13.61
N ASP A 19 8.58 5.73 13.54
CA ASP A 19 9.52 5.09 12.63
C ASP A 19 9.10 5.31 11.18
N LEU A 20 7.81 5.13 10.89
CA LEU A 20 7.28 5.39 9.56
C LEU A 20 7.29 6.87 9.22
N ALA A 21 6.98 7.74 10.19
CA ALA A 21 7.05 9.17 9.98
C ALA A 21 8.45 9.60 9.55
N LYS A 22 9.47 9.05 10.20
CA LYS A 22 10.87 9.31 9.85
C LYS A 22 11.19 8.84 8.43
N ALA A 23 10.74 7.64 8.07
CA ALA A 23 10.96 7.10 6.74
C ALA A 23 10.29 7.95 5.65
N LEU A 24 9.11 8.49 5.94
CA LEU A 24 8.36 9.33 5.01
C LEU A 24 8.82 10.80 5.02
N GLY A 25 9.66 11.19 5.97
CA GLY A 25 10.08 12.58 6.12
C GLY A 25 8.96 13.51 6.60
N ILE A 26 8.04 13.01 7.41
CA ILE A 26 6.92 13.77 7.96
C ILE A 26 6.94 13.69 9.49
N THR A 27 6.12 14.53 10.14
CA THR A 27 5.98 14.50 11.59
C THR A 27 5.19 13.27 12.05
N GLU A 28 5.42 12.86 13.30
CA GLU A 28 4.64 11.77 13.90
C GLU A 28 3.15 12.09 13.91
N LYS A 29 2.81 13.33 14.19
CA LYS A 29 1.41 13.80 14.18
C LYS A 29 0.80 13.65 12.77
N ALA A 30 1.53 14.04 11.73
CA ALA A 30 1.07 13.89 10.37
C ALA A 30 0.89 12.40 10.01
N MET A 31 1.82 11.55 10.45
CA MET A 31 1.70 10.10 10.24
C MET A 31 0.46 9.54 10.92
N CYS A 32 0.22 9.96 12.17
CA CYS A 32 -0.97 9.54 12.92
C CYS A 32 -2.25 9.89 12.16
N HIS A 33 -2.36 11.10 11.65
CA HIS A 33 -3.51 11.54 10.86
C HIS A 33 -3.69 10.72 9.59
N LYS A 34 -2.60 10.47 8.87
CA LYS A 34 -2.65 9.70 7.62
C LYS A 34 -3.04 8.25 7.87
N GLU A 35 -2.48 7.63 8.91
CA GLU A 35 -2.76 6.23 9.24
C GLU A 35 -4.21 6.01 9.69
N CYS A 36 -4.81 7.00 10.33
CA CYS A 36 -6.16 6.89 10.88
C CYS A 36 -7.27 7.33 9.91
N SER A 37 -6.93 7.82 8.74
CA SER A 37 -7.91 8.32 7.77
C SER A 37 -8.41 7.21 6.85
N GLU A 38 -9.71 7.03 6.79
CA GLU A 38 -10.31 6.10 5.81
C GLU A 38 -10.08 6.57 4.38
N GLU A 39 -10.06 7.87 4.16
CA GLU A 39 -9.62 8.43 2.90
C GLU A 39 -8.10 8.38 2.84
N ASN A 40 -7.55 7.87 1.74
CA ASN A 40 -6.11 7.77 1.59
C ASN A 40 -5.49 9.17 1.46
N LYS A 41 -4.76 9.58 2.48
CA LYS A 41 -4.03 10.85 2.53
C LYS A 41 -2.55 10.72 2.16
N PHE A 42 -2.10 9.52 1.85
CA PHE A 42 -0.71 9.30 1.45
C PHE A 42 -0.50 9.68 -0.01
N LYS A 43 0.62 10.34 -0.28
CA LYS A 43 1.06 10.63 -1.64
C LYS A 43 1.61 9.36 -2.27
N ALA A 44 1.66 9.32 -3.61
CA ALA A 44 2.19 8.16 -4.32
C ALA A 44 3.61 7.80 -3.86
N ALA A 45 4.48 8.79 -3.71
CA ALA A 45 5.85 8.57 -3.24
C ALA A 45 5.88 7.97 -1.82
N GLU A 46 4.96 8.41 -0.95
CA GLU A 46 4.84 7.89 0.40
C GLU A 46 4.37 6.44 0.39
N MET A 47 3.42 6.11 -0.48
CA MET A 47 2.95 4.72 -0.63
C MET A 47 4.06 3.78 -1.06
N LEU A 48 4.94 4.22 -1.95
CA LEU A 48 6.10 3.43 -2.37
C LEU A 48 7.03 3.14 -1.19
N ILE A 49 7.26 4.13 -0.34
CA ILE A 49 8.07 3.96 0.87
C ILE A 49 7.40 2.98 1.83
N LEU A 50 6.07 3.06 2.00
CA LEU A 50 5.34 2.14 2.85
C LEU A 50 5.43 0.69 2.34
N ILE A 51 5.39 0.49 1.03
CA ILE A 51 5.57 -0.84 0.45
C ILE A 51 6.91 -1.42 0.89
N ASP A 52 7.97 -0.63 0.81
CA ASP A 52 9.31 -1.08 1.19
C ASP A 52 9.43 -1.30 2.71
N GLU A 53 9.02 -0.32 3.50
CA GLU A 53 9.16 -0.38 4.96
C GLU A 53 8.32 -1.51 5.58
N LEU A 54 7.13 -1.74 5.06
CA LEU A 54 6.21 -2.75 5.56
C LEU A 54 6.32 -4.08 4.80
N ASN A 55 7.18 -4.13 3.79
CA ASN A 55 7.35 -5.29 2.93
C ASN A 55 6.01 -5.84 2.43
N LEU A 56 5.22 -4.95 1.86
CA LEU A 56 3.88 -5.29 1.39
C LEU A 56 3.95 -6.07 0.08
N SER A 57 3.17 -7.15 0.01
CA SER A 57 2.89 -7.80 -1.27
C SER A 57 1.95 -6.93 -2.10
N PHE A 58 1.85 -7.20 -3.40
CA PHE A 58 0.88 -6.51 -4.25
C PHE A 58 -0.54 -6.67 -3.71
N ALA A 59 -0.91 -7.86 -3.28
CA ALA A 59 -2.25 -8.12 -2.75
C ALA A 59 -2.51 -7.31 -1.47
N GLU A 60 -1.52 -7.20 -0.59
CA GLU A 60 -1.62 -6.40 0.63
C GLU A 60 -1.72 -4.92 0.32
N PHE A 61 -0.89 -4.42 -0.59
CA PHE A 61 -0.94 -3.05 -1.05
C PHE A 61 -2.32 -2.70 -1.61
N ASP A 62 -2.83 -3.54 -2.50
CA ASP A 62 -4.14 -3.36 -3.11
C ASP A 62 -5.27 -3.39 -2.07
N ALA A 63 -5.18 -4.32 -1.11
CA ALA A 63 -6.17 -4.43 -0.04
C ALA A 63 -6.17 -3.19 0.88
N ILE A 64 -4.99 -2.63 1.15
CA ILE A 64 -4.87 -1.45 2.02
C ILE A 64 -5.34 -0.18 1.31
N PHE A 65 -4.81 0.10 0.11
CA PHE A 65 -4.95 1.40 -0.53
C PHE A 65 -6.06 1.49 -1.58
N PHE A 66 -6.40 0.37 -2.22
CA PHE A 66 -7.32 0.37 -3.36
C PHE A 66 -8.51 -0.55 -3.18
N ASN A 67 -8.75 -1.04 -1.96
CA ASN A 67 -9.92 -1.87 -1.66
C ASN A 67 -10.05 -3.07 -2.61
N ARG A 68 -8.90 -3.64 -3.02
CA ARG A 68 -8.78 -4.77 -3.95
C ARG A 68 -9.23 -4.47 -5.39
N GLU A 69 -9.39 -3.20 -5.73
CA GLU A 69 -9.81 -2.82 -7.07
C GLU A 69 -8.79 -3.17 -8.14
N LEU A 70 -7.49 -3.07 -7.80
CA LEU A 70 -6.44 -3.40 -8.77
C LEU A 70 -6.47 -4.89 -9.12
N THR A 71 -6.63 -5.75 -8.12
CA THR A 71 -6.75 -7.19 -8.33
C THR A 71 -7.94 -7.54 -9.21
N LYS A 72 -9.10 -6.90 -8.95
CA LYS A 72 -10.30 -7.11 -9.76
C LYS A 72 -10.08 -6.71 -11.22
N ARG A 73 -9.41 -5.60 -11.45
CA ARG A 73 -9.12 -5.10 -12.80
C ARG A 73 -8.14 -6.01 -13.54
N LEU A 74 -7.12 -6.50 -12.84
CA LEU A 74 -6.17 -7.45 -13.40
C LEU A 74 -6.84 -8.76 -13.80
N ARG A 75 -7.81 -9.23 -13.02
CA ARG A 75 -8.58 -10.42 -13.37
C ARG A 75 -9.36 -10.25 -14.68
N LYS A 76 -9.91 -9.07 -14.91
CA LYS A 76 -10.58 -8.75 -16.18
C LYS A 76 -9.60 -8.74 -17.33
N ILE A 77 -8.41 -8.19 -17.13
CA ILE A 77 -7.36 -8.15 -18.15
C ILE A 77 -6.87 -9.56 -18.49
N LYS A 78 -6.87 -10.47 -17.53
CA LYS A 78 -6.47 -11.86 -17.75
C LYS A 78 -7.30 -12.60 -18.80
N LYS A 79 -8.47 -12.11 -19.15
CA LYS A 79 -9.23 -12.63 -20.28
C LYS A 79 -8.50 -12.42 -21.61
N TYR A 80 -7.53 -11.53 -21.64
CA TYR A 80 -6.73 -11.17 -22.80
C TYR A 80 -5.27 -11.58 -22.59
N ASN A 81 -5.06 -12.73 -21.98
CA ASN A 81 -3.78 -13.19 -21.47
C ASN A 81 -2.65 -13.29 -22.49
N SER A 82 -2.98 -13.49 -23.75
CA SER A 82 -1.95 -13.60 -24.79
C SER A 82 -1.11 -12.33 -24.91
N ILE A 83 -1.62 -11.21 -24.42
CA ILE A 83 -0.94 -9.92 -24.52
C ILE A 83 -0.04 -9.66 -23.31
N LEU A 84 -0.44 -10.13 -22.10
CA LEU A 84 0.25 -9.80 -20.87
C LEU A 84 1.71 -10.24 -20.81
N PRO A 85 2.06 -11.47 -21.20
CA PRO A 85 3.47 -11.88 -21.19
C PRO A 85 4.35 -11.02 -22.07
N ALA A 86 3.85 -10.63 -23.24
CA ALA A 86 4.58 -9.76 -24.14
C ALA A 86 4.80 -8.38 -23.57
N LEU A 87 3.79 -7.83 -22.88
CA LEU A 87 3.87 -6.49 -22.27
C LEU A 87 4.82 -6.45 -21.07
N PHE A 88 4.90 -7.51 -20.28
CA PHE A 88 5.65 -7.54 -19.04
C PHE A 88 6.90 -8.42 -19.09
N GLY A 89 7.28 -8.88 -20.26
CA GLY A 89 8.54 -9.61 -20.45
C GLY A 89 8.53 -11.06 -19.94
N ASN A 90 7.38 -11.59 -19.64
CA ASN A 90 7.25 -12.97 -19.17
C ASN A 90 5.98 -13.57 -19.66
#